data_c0ba0deef17782793ffb67866ef479ca
#
_entry.id   c0ba0deef17782793ffb67866ef479ca
#
_cell.length_a   1.000
_cell.length_b   1.000
_cell.length_c   1.000
_cell.angle_alpha   90.00
_cell.angle_beta   90.00
_cell.angle_gamma   90.00
#
_symmetry.space_group_name_H-M   'P 1'
#
loop_
_entity.id
_entity.type
_entity.pdbx_description
1 polymer ?
#
loop_
_entity_poly.entity_id
_entity_poly.type
_entity_poly.pdbx_seq_one_letter_code
_entity_poly.pdbx_strand_id
1 'polypeptide(L)' 'MPQRTIRELREQHGWTQLELANQLGITPSTVYNWERGNWEPRASQLRQLAAVFGVRMDEIKLPEVGKLAA' A
#
# COMPACT_ATOMS: atom_id res chain seq x y z
N MET A 1 11.08 14.27 3.56
CA MET A 1 9.62 14.21 3.38
C MET A 1 9.04 13.14 4.28
N PRO A 2 7.96 13.42 4.99
CA PRO A 2 7.36 12.39 5.82
C PRO A 2 6.77 11.27 4.96
N GLN A 3 6.97 10.06 5.41
CA GLN A 3 6.37 8.90 4.76
C GLN A 3 4.93 8.74 5.22
N ARG A 4 4.10 8.19 4.35
CA ARG A 4 2.70 7.89 4.65
C ARG A 4 2.43 6.43 4.31
N THR A 5 1.58 5.79 5.11
CA THR A 5 1.23 4.39 4.88
C THR A 5 0.31 4.25 3.67
N ILE A 6 0.21 3.02 3.16
CA ILE A 6 -0.73 2.72 2.07
C ILE A 6 -2.15 3.14 2.48
N ARG A 7 -2.54 2.84 3.71
CA ARG A 7 -3.87 3.21 4.20
C ARG A 7 -4.07 4.72 4.22
N GLU A 8 -3.09 5.46 4.72
CA GLU A 8 -3.18 6.93 4.75
C GLU A 8 -3.31 7.51 3.37
N LEU A 9 -2.50 7.03 2.43
CA LEU A 9 -2.56 7.50 1.04
C LEU A 9 -3.89 7.15 0.39
N ARG A 10 -4.38 5.94 0.65
CA ARG A 10 -5.67 5.50 0.13
C ARG A 10 -6.81 6.40 0.66
N GLU A 11 -6.78 6.66 1.95
CA GLU A 11 -7.82 7.50 2.57
C GLU A 11 -7.77 8.94 2.09
N GLN A 12 -6.56 9.45 1.83
CA GLN A 12 -6.41 10.79 1.26
C GLN A 12 -7.03 10.90 -0.14
N HIS A 13 -7.04 9.81 -0.89
CA HIS A 13 -7.70 9.77 -2.19
C HIS A 13 -9.21 9.50 -2.10
N GLY A 14 -9.70 9.25 -0.89
CA GLY A 14 -11.12 8.93 -0.69
C GLY A 14 -11.50 7.54 -1.19
N TRP A 15 -10.55 6.63 -1.29
CA TRP A 15 -10.79 5.29 -1.83
C TRP A 15 -11.02 4.26 -0.72
N THR A 16 -11.91 3.30 -1.02
CA THR A 16 -12.02 2.08 -0.22
C THR A 16 -10.91 1.12 -0.61
N GLN A 17 -10.74 0.04 0.15
CA GLN A 17 -9.79 -1.01 -0.21
C GLN A 17 -10.13 -1.62 -1.56
N LEU A 18 -11.42 -1.79 -1.85
CA LEU A 18 -11.88 -2.30 -3.15
C LEU A 18 -11.48 -1.34 -4.28
N GLU A 19 -11.68 -0.06 -4.07
CA GLU A 19 -11.35 0.92 -5.10
C GLU A 19 -9.85 0.96 -5.40
N LEU A 20 -9.01 0.91 -4.37
CA LEU A 20 -7.58 0.83 -4.58
C LEU A 20 -7.20 -0.47 -5.30
N ALA A 21 -7.79 -1.58 -4.88
CA ALA A 21 -7.53 -2.88 -5.51
C ALA A 21 -7.87 -2.83 -7.00
N ASN A 22 -8.99 -2.19 -7.35
CA ASN A 22 -9.40 -2.04 -8.74
C ASN A 22 -8.39 -1.21 -9.53
N GLN A 23 -7.82 -0.16 -8.93
CA GLN A 23 -6.80 0.64 -9.60
C GLN A 23 -5.55 -0.17 -9.93
N LEU A 24 -5.27 -1.18 -9.13
CA LEU A 24 -4.05 -1.99 -9.27
C LEU A 24 -4.30 -3.34 -9.97
N GLY A 25 -5.55 -3.70 -10.21
CA GLY A 25 -5.89 -4.99 -10.81
C GLY A 25 -5.63 -6.16 -9.87
N ILE A 26 -5.80 -5.96 -8.57
CA ILE A 26 -5.60 -6.99 -7.55
C ILE A 26 -6.85 -7.14 -6.69
N THR A 27 -6.80 -8.07 -5.73
CA THR A 27 -7.95 -8.30 -4.84
C THR A 27 -7.92 -7.35 -3.65
N PRO A 28 -9.09 -7.00 -3.09
CA PRO A 28 -9.15 -6.22 -1.85
C PRO A 28 -8.43 -6.88 -0.68
N SER A 29 -8.43 -8.21 -0.64
CA SER A 29 -7.70 -8.96 0.39
C SER A 29 -6.21 -8.64 0.39
N THR A 30 -5.62 -8.46 -0.79
CA THR A 30 -4.22 -8.09 -0.91
C THR A 30 -3.97 -6.72 -0.29
N VAL A 31 -4.83 -5.74 -0.58
CA VAL A 31 -4.72 -4.41 0.01
C VAL A 31 -4.86 -4.49 1.53
N TYR A 32 -5.84 -5.24 1.99
CA TYR A 32 -6.06 -5.44 3.43
C TYR A 32 -4.80 -5.99 4.10
N ASN A 33 -4.21 -7.03 3.52
CA ASN A 33 -3.02 -7.65 4.12
C ASN A 33 -1.79 -6.74 4.08
N TRP A 34 -1.66 -5.92 3.04
CA TRP A 34 -0.60 -4.92 3.00
C TRP A 34 -0.77 -3.90 4.14
N GLU A 35 -1.99 -3.43 4.35
CA GLU A 35 -2.26 -2.41 5.37
C GLU A 35 -2.06 -2.94 6.77
N ARG A 36 -2.32 -4.24 6.96
CA ARG A 36 -2.13 -4.88 8.26
C ARG A 36 -0.69 -5.31 8.52
N GLY A 37 0.16 -5.24 7.52
CA GLY A 37 1.55 -5.70 7.65
C GLY A 37 1.71 -7.21 7.59
N ASN A 38 0.69 -7.94 7.13
CA ASN A 38 0.77 -9.38 6.95
C ASN A 38 1.59 -9.75 5.73
N TRP A 39 1.51 -8.94 4.69
CA TRP A 39 2.23 -9.12 3.44
C TRP A 39 2.92 -7.82 3.07
N GLU A 40 3.98 -7.92 2.28
CA GLU A 40 4.70 -6.77 1.76
C GLU A 40 4.53 -6.70 0.25
N PRO A 41 4.21 -5.52 -0.31
CA PRO A 41 4.14 -5.39 -1.77
C PRO A 41 5.50 -5.65 -2.40
N ARG A 42 5.48 -6.31 -3.55
CA ARG A 42 6.69 -6.51 -4.34
C ARG A 42 7.13 -5.18 -4.94
N ALA A 43 8.39 -5.13 -5.41
CA ALA A 43 8.92 -3.90 -6.00
C ALA A 43 8.04 -3.38 -7.14
N SER A 44 7.54 -4.26 -8.01
CA SER A 44 6.66 -3.86 -9.11
C SER A 44 5.34 -3.30 -8.61
N GLN A 45 4.80 -3.90 -7.55
CA GLN A 45 3.55 -3.44 -6.94
C GLN A 45 3.75 -2.10 -6.24
N LEU A 46 4.89 -1.92 -5.60
CA LEU A 46 5.21 -0.66 -4.95
C LEU A 46 5.32 0.48 -5.97
N ARG A 47 5.89 0.21 -7.13
CA ARG A 47 5.93 1.19 -8.23
C ARG A 47 4.53 1.53 -8.70
N GLN A 48 3.65 0.54 -8.83
CA GLN A 48 2.26 0.78 -9.21
C GLN A 48 1.53 1.61 -8.16
N LEU A 49 1.75 1.31 -6.88
CA LEU A 49 1.16 2.10 -5.79
C LEU A 49 1.61 3.55 -5.88
N ALA A 50 2.90 3.78 -6.07
CA ALA A 50 3.44 5.13 -6.18
C ALA A 50 2.81 5.88 -7.35
N ALA A 51 2.67 5.22 -8.50
CA ALA A 51 2.05 5.83 -9.68
C ALA A 51 0.59 6.19 -9.45
N VAL A 52 -0.16 5.26 -8.83
CA VAL A 52 -1.59 5.46 -8.57
C VAL A 52 -1.82 6.58 -7.56
N PHE A 53 -0.98 6.66 -6.53
CA PHE A 53 -1.09 7.70 -5.50
C PHE A 53 -0.46 9.02 -5.94
N GLY A 54 0.34 9.02 -7.00
CA GLY A 54 1.03 10.24 -7.45
C GLY A 54 2.15 10.66 -6.52
N VAL A 55 2.83 9.69 -5.91
CA VAL A 55 3.94 9.94 -4.98
C VAL A 55 5.16 9.14 -5.41
N ARG A 56 6.29 9.40 -4.75
CA ARG A 56 7.52 8.63 -4.97
C ARG A 56 7.45 7.34 -4.16
N MET A 57 8.15 6.31 -4.61
CA MET A 57 8.16 5.04 -3.88
C MET A 57 8.68 5.20 -2.45
N ASP A 58 9.66 6.08 -2.26
CA ASP A 58 10.25 6.29 -0.94
C ASP A 58 9.37 7.11 0.01
N GLU A 59 8.26 7.64 -0.50
CA GLU A 59 7.27 8.32 0.33
C GLU A 59 6.24 7.36 0.93
N ILE A 60 6.27 6.10 0.50
CA ILE A 60 5.34 5.08 1.00
C ILE A 60 6.00 4.34 2.16
N LYS A 61 5.37 4.43 3.33
CA LYS A 61 5.82 3.71 4.51
C LYS A 61 5.18 2.33 4.55
N LEU A 62 6.01 1.30 4.60
CA LEU A 62 5.53 -0.08 4.70
C LEU A 62 5.64 -0.58 6.14
N PRO A 63 4.65 -1.36 6.61
CA PRO A 63 4.76 -2.01 7.91
C PRO A 63 5.94 -2.98 7.92
N GLU A 64 6.53 -3.18 9.09
CA GLU A 64 7.65 -4.11 9.25
C GLU A 64 7.14 -5.53 9.43
N VAL A 65 6.97 -6.24 8.31
CA VAL A 65 6.40 -7.58 8.32
C VAL A 65 7.26 -8.56 9.14
N GLY A 66 8.57 -8.47 9.01
CA GLY A 66 9.47 -9.41 9.64
C GLY A 66 9.47 -9.38 11.16
N LYS A 67 9.08 -8.27 11.77
CA LYS A 67 9.07 -8.15 13.22
C LYS A 67 7.98 -8.96 13.89
N LEU A 68 6.92 -9.25 13.16
CA LEU A 68 5.79 -9.99 13.73
C LEU A 68 6.07 -11.47 13.86
N ALA A 69 7.09 -11.96 13.19
CA ALA A 69 7.47 -13.36 13.19
C ALA A 69 8.52 -13.70 14.25
N ALA A 70 9.08 -12.70 14.86
CA ALA A 70 10.19 -12.92 15.82
C ALA A 70 9.72 -13.45 17.17
#